data_63ed555dac8002b859dbbb8f4b880758
#
_entry.id   63ed555dac8002b859dbbb8f4b880758
#
_cell.length_a   1.000
_cell.length_b   1.000
_cell.length_c   1.000
_cell.angle_alpha   90.00
_cell.angle_beta   90.00
_cell.angle_gamma   90.00
#
_symmetry.space_group_name_H-M   'P 1'
#
loop_
_entity.id
_entity.type
_entity.pdbx_description
1 polymer ?
#
loop_
_entity_poly.entity_id
_entity_poly.type
_entity_poly.pdbx_seq_one_letter_code
_entity_poly.pdbx_strand_id
1 'polypeptide(L)'
;MQSTCASVGRAAAIAPHGRRALLVWAASLALAACGKRKAARATPLAVGAVVLALGDSITHGTGAAPDTAYPAQLARLTGWDVVNAGVPGDTTLQALERLPRLLAEHRPALVIVSAGGNDFLRHLPDTDTAANLRRIVAQARAAGAQVLLVAVPRPTLAAVVGAGLSDHPLYDKLATELALPLHAGGWARVLGDEQLKSDQIHANAAGYRAFAVGLVTTLRDSGLLSP
;
A
#
# COMPACT_ATOMS: atom_id res chain seq x y z
N MET A 1 18.42 -28.45 89.66
CA MET A 1 17.11 -28.63 90.34
C MET A 1 16.14 -28.97 89.29
N GLN A 2 15.83 -30.18 89.26
CA GLN A 2 14.55 -30.85 89.44
C GLN A 2 13.64 -30.62 88.23
N SER A 3 13.42 -31.60 87.41
CA SER A 3 12.43 -32.75 87.59
C SER A 3 11.15 -32.34 86.87
N THR A 4 10.51 -33.06 86.15
CA THR A 4 10.14 -34.47 85.92
C THR A 4 9.08 -34.51 84.82
N CYS A 5 9.18 -35.47 84.06
CA CYS A 5 8.28 -36.64 83.83
C CYS A 5 7.07 -36.47 82.97
N ALA A 6 7.09 -37.21 81.95
CA ALA A 6 6.24 -38.36 81.56
C ALA A 6 4.79 -38.00 81.27
N SER A 7 4.11 -38.56 80.32
CA SER A 7 3.94 -39.91 79.77
C SER A 7 3.02 -39.93 78.54
N VAL A 8 3.36 -40.71 77.62
CA VAL A 8 2.62 -41.85 77.04
C VAL A 8 1.15 -41.69 76.72
N GLY A 9 0.83 -41.82 75.45
CA GLY A 9 -0.50 -42.11 74.94
C GLY A 9 -0.45 -42.58 73.52
N ARG A 10 -0.41 -43.90 73.36
CA ARG A 10 -0.61 -44.62 72.09
C ARG A 10 -2.04 -44.57 71.67
N ALA A 11 -2.33 -44.40 70.36
CA ALA A 11 -3.33 -45.16 69.61
C ALA A 11 -3.29 -44.71 68.19
N ALA A 12 -2.83 -45.56 67.35
CA ALA A 12 -3.55 -46.38 66.35
C ALA A 12 -4.11 -45.61 65.12
N ALA A 13 -3.40 -45.83 64.04
CA ALA A 13 -3.85 -46.10 62.71
C ALA A 13 -5.31 -45.89 62.30
N ILE A 14 -5.52 -45.21 61.17
CA ILE A 14 -6.31 -45.69 60.04
C ILE A 14 -5.96 -44.77 58.85
N ALA A 15 -5.28 -45.31 57.84
CA ALA A 15 -5.44 -44.85 56.48
C ALA A 15 -6.78 -45.37 55.93
N PRO A 16 -7.48 -44.70 55.05
CA PRO A 16 -7.20 -44.96 53.63
C PRO A 16 -7.61 -43.83 52.63
N HIS A 17 -7.26 -44.13 51.41
CA HIS A 17 -7.86 -43.75 50.14
C HIS A 17 -7.59 -42.33 49.63
N GLY A 18 -6.62 -42.18 48.83
CA GLY A 18 -6.66 -42.11 47.38
C GLY A 18 -7.70 -41.19 46.80
N ARG A 19 -7.32 -39.90 46.56
CA ARG A 19 -7.90 -39.13 45.46
C ARG A 19 -6.74 -38.51 44.67
N ARG A 20 -6.40 -39.26 43.61
CA ARG A 20 -5.55 -38.75 42.51
C ARG A 20 -6.28 -37.55 41.92
N ALA A 21 -5.84 -36.34 42.28
CA ALA A 21 -6.21 -35.14 41.55
C ALA A 21 -5.49 -35.16 40.21
N LEU A 22 -6.16 -35.58 39.18
CA LEU A 22 -5.75 -35.41 37.77
C LEU A 22 -5.80 -33.90 37.46
N LEU A 23 -4.64 -33.25 37.52
CA LEU A 23 -4.43 -31.94 36.95
C LEU A 23 -4.47 -32.11 35.40
N VAL A 24 -5.63 -31.89 34.84
CA VAL A 24 -5.81 -31.75 33.39
C VAL A 24 -5.19 -30.41 32.99
N TRP A 25 -3.99 -30.46 32.47
CA TRP A 25 -3.39 -29.33 31.73
C TRP A 25 -4.15 -29.17 30.42
N ALA A 26 -5.10 -28.24 30.39
CA ALA A 26 -5.67 -27.77 29.15
C ALA A 26 -4.60 -26.96 28.40
N ALA A 27 -3.85 -27.63 27.56
CA ALA A 27 -2.99 -26.99 26.58
C ALA A 27 -3.89 -26.31 25.54
N SER A 28 -4.14 -25.03 25.73
CA SER A 28 -4.77 -24.18 24.72
C SER A 28 -3.83 -24.06 23.54
N LEU A 29 -3.99 -24.91 22.53
CA LEU A 29 -3.41 -24.70 21.21
C LEU A 29 -4.05 -23.44 20.62
N ALA A 30 -3.38 -22.31 20.75
CA ALA A 30 -3.63 -21.15 19.92
C ALA A 30 -3.20 -21.53 18.49
N LEU A 31 -4.12 -22.02 17.69
CA LEU A 31 -3.93 -22.10 16.25
C LEU A 31 -3.72 -20.65 15.75
N ALA A 32 -2.46 -20.28 15.54
CA ALA A 32 -2.12 -19.13 14.74
C ALA A 32 -2.62 -19.40 13.31
N ALA A 33 -3.85 -19.00 13.04
CA ALA A 33 -4.39 -18.96 11.71
C ALA A 33 -3.56 -17.93 10.93
N CYS A 34 -2.55 -18.39 10.19
CA CYS A 34 -1.95 -17.67 9.07
C CYS A 34 -3.00 -17.49 7.96
N GLY A 35 -4.10 -16.85 8.27
CA GLY A 35 -5.03 -16.34 7.27
C GLY A 35 -4.34 -15.19 6.55
N LYS A 36 -4.09 -15.31 5.25
CA LYS A 36 -3.82 -14.15 4.38
C LYS A 36 -4.85 -13.09 4.78
N ARG A 37 -4.41 -12.00 5.39
CA ARG A 37 -5.30 -10.89 5.72
C ARG A 37 -5.93 -10.45 4.41
N LYS A 38 -7.19 -10.81 4.19
CA LYS A 38 -7.97 -10.27 3.09
C LYS A 38 -7.89 -8.75 3.23
N ALA A 39 -7.40 -8.07 2.20
CA ALA A 39 -7.41 -6.61 2.20
C ALA A 39 -8.80 -6.15 2.63
N ALA A 40 -8.88 -5.26 3.61
CA ALA A 40 -10.16 -4.69 4.01
C ALA A 40 -10.79 -4.12 2.74
N ARG A 41 -12.04 -4.52 2.47
CA ARG A 41 -12.73 -4.06 1.26
C ARG A 41 -12.78 -2.53 1.32
N ALA A 42 -12.30 -1.88 0.27
CA ALA A 42 -12.28 -0.42 0.22
C ALA A 42 -13.71 0.13 0.30
N THR A 43 -13.85 1.31 0.85
CA THR A 43 -15.13 2.01 0.89
C THR A 43 -15.27 2.82 -0.40
N PRO A 44 -16.36 2.64 -1.17
CA PRO A 44 -16.58 3.41 -2.38
C PRO A 44 -16.62 4.90 -2.10
N LEU A 45 -15.98 5.69 -2.96
CA LEU A 45 -16.01 7.14 -2.87
C LEU A 45 -17.24 7.68 -3.59
N ALA A 46 -17.83 8.73 -3.01
CA ALA A 46 -18.93 9.47 -3.64
C ALA A 46 -18.41 10.34 -4.80
N VAL A 47 -19.31 10.72 -5.71
CA VAL A 47 -19.06 11.77 -6.71
C VAL A 47 -18.66 13.07 -5.98
N GLY A 48 -17.69 13.80 -6.51
CA GLY A 48 -17.13 15.00 -5.88
C GLY A 48 -16.15 14.73 -4.73
N ALA A 49 -15.84 13.46 -4.40
CA ALA A 49 -14.83 13.16 -3.40
C ALA A 49 -13.46 13.69 -3.84
N VAL A 50 -12.73 14.29 -2.91
CA VAL A 50 -11.38 14.79 -3.16
C VAL A 50 -10.40 13.61 -3.22
N VAL A 51 -9.66 13.52 -4.31
CA VAL A 51 -8.62 12.51 -4.56
C VAL A 51 -7.30 13.18 -4.84
N LEU A 52 -6.26 12.84 -4.09
CA LEU A 52 -4.93 13.37 -4.29
C LEU A 52 -4.12 12.41 -5.18
N ALA A 53 -3.76 12.83 -6.39
CA ALA A 53 -2.83 12.13 -7.26
C ALA A 53 -1.39 12.57 -6.93
N LEU A 54 -0.71 11.82 -6.07
CA LEU A 54 0.66 12.09 -5.62
C LEU A 54 1.66 11.37 -6.52
N GLY A 55 2.63 12.11 -7.09
CA GLY A 55 3.62 11.51 -7.96
C GLY A 55 4.63 12.51 -8.53
N ASP A 56 5.25 12.10 -9.62
CA ASP A 56 6.31 12.83 -10.30
C ASP A 56 5.84 13.44 -11.65
N SER A 57 6.73 13.46 -12.66
CA SER A 57 6.43 14.00 -13.98
C SER A 57 5.29 13.29 -14.71
N ILE A 58 5.12 11.98 -14.48
CA ILE A 58 4.03 11.21 -15.11
C ILE A 58 2.68 11.60 -14.49
N THR A 59 2.64 11.90 -13.21
CA THR A 59 1.43 12.41 -12.56
C THR A 59 1.16 13.86 -12.96
N HIS A 60 2.21 14.70 -13.06
CA HIS A 60 2.10 16.06 -13.57
C HIS A 60 1.47 16.10 -14.96
N GLY A 61 1.82 15.13 -15.83
CA GLY A 61 1.34 15.06 -17.21
C GLY A 61 2.36 15.55 -18.23
N THR A 62 3.67 15.44 -17.90
CA THR A 62 4.75 15.78 -18.85
C THR A 62 4.57 15.03 -20.15
N GLY A 63 4.70 15.74 -21.29
CA GLY A 63 4.47 15.17 -22.63
C GLY A 63 3.06 15.34 -23.17
N ALA A 64 2.15 15.96 -22.40
CA ALA A 64 0.78 16.26 -22.81
C ALA A 64 0.28 17.59 -22.24
N ALA A 65 -0.85 18.08 -22.74
CA ALA A 65 -1.50 19.25 -22.15
C ALA A 65 -2.08 18.92 -20.76
N PRO A 66 -2.13 19.89 -19.82
CA PRO A 66 -2.58 19.65 -18.45
C PRO A 66 -3.95 18.99 -18.32
N ASP A 67 -4.88 19.36 -19.18
CA ASP A 67 -6.25 18.81 -19.23
C ASP A 67 -6.31 17.38 -19.81
N THR A 68 -5.23 16.90 -20.41
CA THR A 68 -5.08 15.53 -20.94
C THR A 68 -4.20 14.64 -20.06
N ALA A 69 -3.59 15.16 -18.98
CA ALA A 69 -2.91 14.38 -17.97
C ALA A 69 -3.86 13.39 -17.28
N TYR A 70 -3.35 12.25 -16.78
CA TYR A 70 -4.23 11.21 -16.23
C TYR A 70 -5.09 11.69 -15.05
N PRO A 71 -4.67 12.61 -14.15
CA PRO A 71 -5.54 13.09 -13.07
C PRO A 71 -6.77 13.81 -13.61
N ALA A 72 -6.61 14.66 -14.63
CA ALA A 72 -7.72 15.33 -15.29
C ALA A 72 -8.63 14.36 -16.05
N GLN A 73 -8.06 13.33 -16.69
CA GLN A 73 -8.83 12.26 -17.32
C GLN A 73 -9.62 11.46 -16.28
N LEU A 74 -8.98 11.13 -15.14
CA LEU A 74 -9.62 10.39 -14.05
C LEU A 74 -10.80 11.18 -13.46
N ALA A 75 -10.63 12.49 -13.24
CA ALA A 75 -11.72 13.36 -12.79
C ALA A 75 -12.95 13.27 -13.69
N ARG A 76 -12.74 13.34 -15.01
CA ARG A 76 -13.84 13.21 -15.99
C ARG A 76 -14.51 11.83 -15.99
N LEU A 77 -13.74 10.76 -15.75
CA LEU A 77 -14.23 9.37 -15.78
C LEU A 77 -14.97 8.97 -14.51
N THR A 78 -14.67 9.62 -13.38
CA THR A 78 -15.19 9.23 -12.06
C THR A 78 -16.14 10.24 -11.45
N GLY A 79 -16.10 11.49 -11.92
CA GLY A 79 -16.80 12.60 -11.26
C GLY A 79 -16.16 13.04 -9.93
N TRP A 80 -14.93 12.60 -9.64
CA TRP A 80 -14.18 13.02 -8.45
C TRP A 80 -13.48 14.36 -8.66
N ASP A 81 -13.19 15.05 -7.57
CA ASP A 81 -12.29 16.21 -7.56
C ASP A 81 -10.85 15.71 -7.41
N VAL A 82 -10.14 15.58 -8.54
CA VAL A 82 -8.79 15.00 -8.56
C VAL A 82 -7.75 16.10 -8.56
N VAL A 83 -7.09 16.26 -7.42
CA VAL A 83 -5.96 17.19 -7.25
C VAL A 83 -4.71 16.56 -7.86
N ASN A 84 -4.16 17.21 -8.90
CA ASN A 84 -2.88 16.82 -9.47
C ASN A 84 -1.73 17.33 -8.60
N ALA A 85 -1.11 16.44 -7.84
CA ALA A 85 0.06 16.71 -7.02
C ALA A 85 1.32 16.04 -7.61
N GLY A 86 1.45 16.02 -8.92
CA GLY A 86 2.65 15.61 -9.62
C GLY A 86 3.68 16.73 -9.67
N VAL A 87 4.94 16.41 -9.36
CA VAL A 87 6.07 17.34 -9.51
C VAL A 87 7.17 16.67 -10.32
N PRO A 88 7.50 17.22 -11.51
CA PRO A 88 8.52 16.64 -12.37
C PRO A 88 9.86 16.48 -11.65
N GLY A 89 10.43 15.28 -11.74
CA GLY A 89 11.72 14.95 -11.12
C GLY A 89 11.66 14.53 -9.66
N ASP A 90 10.51 14.59 -8.99
CA ASP A 90 10.39 14.15 -7.58
C ASP A 90 10.76 12.69 -7.40
N THR A 91 11.57 12.44 -6.38
CA THR A 91 11.79 11.11 -5.79
C THR A 91 10.70 10.81 -4.77
N THR A 92 10.66 9.56 -4.28
CA THR A 92 9.75 9.18 -3.19
C THR A 92 10.00 9.99 -1.91
N LEU A 93 11.25 10.39 -1.64
CA LEU A 93 11.57 11.25 -0.50
C LEU A 93 10.95 12.64 -0.65
N GLN A 94 11.09 13.28 -1.80
CA GLN A 94 10.52 14.60 -2.07
C GLN A 94 8.99 14.57 -2.05
N ALA A 95 8.37 13.54 -2.61
CA ALA A 95 6.93 13.32 -2.52
C ALA A 95 6.46 13.17 -1.05
N LEU A 96 7.24 12.44 -0.21
CA LEU A 96 6.97 12.26 1.21
C LEU A 96 7.08 13.58 1.98
N GLU A 97 8.07 14.42 1.69
CA GLU A 97 8.32 15.70 2.38
C GLU A 97 7.17 16.69 2.19
N ARG A 98 6.55 16.73 0.99
CA ARG A 98 5.44 17.65 0.71
C ARG A 98 4.05 17.10 1.07
N LEU A 99 3.94 15.79 1.33
CA LEU A 99 2.66 15.14 1.60
C LEU A 99 1.90 15.72 2.81
N PRO A 100 2.52 16.04 3.97
CA PRO A 100 1.79 16.58 5.11
C PRO A 100 1.02 17.86 4.80
N ARG A 101 1.63 18.77 4.03
CA ARG A 101 0.96 20.01 3.60
C ARG A 101 -0.22 19.70 2.68
N LEU A 102 -0.04 18.80 1.72
CA LEU A 102 -1.10 18.42 0.77
C LEU A 102 -2.28 17.74 1.47
N LEU A 103 -2.02 16.89 2.46
CA LEU A 103 -3.07 16.24 3.27
C LEU A 103 -3.86 17.26 4.09
N ALA A 104 -3.19 18.24 4.71
CA ALA A 104 -3.84 19.28 5.50
C ALA A 104 -4.69 20.22 4.63
N GLU A 105 -4.19 20.60 3.45
CA GLU A 105 -4.83 21.52 2.52
C GLU A 105 -6.06 20.89 1.84
N HIS A 106 -5.91 19.67 1.33
CA HIS A 106 -6.93 19.05 0.49
C HIS A 106 -7.84 18.06 1.23
N ARG A 107 -7.40 17.50 2.36
CA ARG A 107 -8.12 16.48 3.15
C ARG A 107 -8.72 15.38 2.27
N PRO A 108 -7.91 14.69 1.45
CA PRO A 108 -8.39 13.76 0.45
C PRO A 108 -9.02 12.52 1.07
N ALA A 109 -10.06 11.99 0.45
CA ALA A 109 -10.63 10.68 0.78
C ALA A 109 -9.78 9.51 0.24
N LEU A 110 -8.98 9.76 -0.82
CA LEU A 110 -8.08 8.81 -1.44
C LEU A 110 -6.78 9.49 -1.84
N VAL A 111 -5.65 8.82 -1.58
CA VAL A 111 -4.35 9.18 -2.16
C VAL A 111 -3.95 8.08 -3.15
N ILE A 112 -3.79 8.45 -4.42
CA ILE A 112 -3.22 7.61 -5.47
C ILE A 112 -1.72 7.91 -5.50
N VAL A 113 -0.89 6.91 -5.20
CA VAL A 113 0.57 7.05 -5.09
C VAL A 113 1.23 6.45 -6.32
N SER A 114 1.75 7.32 -7.20
CA SER A 114 2.50 6.95 -8.42
C SER A 114 3.87 7.62 -8.37
N ALA A 115 4.79 7.07 -7.60
CA ALA A 115 6.12 7.63 -7.34
C ALA A 115 7.18 6.53 -7.26
N GLY A 116 8.44 6.87 -7.56
CA GLY A 116 9.59 5.97 -7.51
C GLY A 116 10.37 5.86 -8.82
N GLY A 117 9.80 6.34 -9.93
CA GLY A 117 10.49 6.33 -11.22
C GLY A 117 11.84 7.05 -11.17
N ASN A 118 11.89 8.21 -10.54
CA ASN A 118 13.14 8.98 -10.39
C ASN A 118 14.13 8.36 -9.41
N ASP A 119 13.65 7.61 -8.41
CA ASP A 119 14.52 6.84 -7.51
C ASP A 119 15.30 5.80 -8.32
N PHE A 120 14.60 5.04 -9.17
CA PHE A 120 15.23 4.02 -10.02
C PHE A 120 16.14 4.62 -11.11
N LEU A 121 15.74 5.72 -11.75
CA LEU A 121 16.56 6.41 -12.75
C LEU A 121 17.85 6.98 -12.15
N ARG A 122 17.82 7.38 -10.89
CA ARG A 122 18.98 7.89 -10.14
C ARG A 122 19.73 6.79 -9.38
N HIS A 123 19.36 5.52 -9.57
CA HIS A 123 19.95 4.37 -8.89
C HIS A 123 19.95 4.48 -7.37
N LEU A 124 18.91 5.10 -6.78
CA LEU A 124 18.73 5.12 -5.33
C LEU A 124 18.41 3.73 -4.80
N PRO A 125 18.77 3.40 -3.55
CA PRO A 125 18.50 2.09 -2.99
C PRO A 125 17.00 1.75 -2.96
N ASP A 126 16.62 0.56 -3.42
CA ASP A 126 15.24 0.06 -3.36
C ASP A 126 14.69 0.07 -1.93
N THR A 127 15.57 -0.11 -0.93
CA THR A 127 15.23 -0.05 0.50
C THR A 127 14.70 1.32 0.92
N ASP A 128 15.32 2.39 0.41
CA ASP A 128 14.94 3.77 0.74
C ASP A 128 13.63 4.14 0.04
N THR A 129 13.50 3.77 -1.24
CA THR A 129 12.25 3.90 -1.99
C THR A 129 11.10 3.19 -1.26
N ALA A 130 11.32 1.94 -0.81
CA ALA A 130 10.33 1.19 -0.05
C ALA A 130 10.00 1.84 1.30
N ALA A 131 11.00 2.33 2.03
CA ALA A 131 10.79 3.00 3.30
C ALA A 131 9.96 4.28 3.14
N ASN A 132 10.27 5.09 2.11
CA ASN A 132 9.53 6.31 1.82
C ASN A 132 8.07 6.01 1.43
N LEU A 133 7.83 5.02 0.57
CA LEU A 133 6.47 4.60 0.19
C LEU A 133 5.67 4.11 1.39
N ARG A 134 6.26 3.34 2.33
CA ARG A 134 5.60 2.96 3.58
C ARG A 134 5.19 4.16 4.42
N ARG A 135 6.07 5.16 4.52
CA ARG A 135 5.80 6.40 5.28
C ARG A 135 4.71 7.23 4.61
N ILE A 136 4.69 7.32 3.29
CA ILE A 136 3.61 7.97 2.52
C ILE A 136 2.27 7.30 2.84
N VAL A 137 2.20 5.98 2.75
CA VAL A 137 0.99 5.21 3.06
C VAL A 137 0.54 5.42 4.50
N ALA A 138 1.47 5.38 5.45
CA ALA A 138 1.17 5.57 6.88
C ALA A 138 0.60 6.97 7.15
N GLN A 139 1.20 8.03 6.56
CA GLN A 139 0.73 9.40 6.73
C GLN A 139 -0.64 9.62 6.08
N ALA A 140 -0.87 9.10 4.87
CA ALA A 140 -2.16 9.20 4.20
C ALA A 140 -3.27 8.52 5.03
N ARG A 141 -3.02 7.31 5.54
CA ARG A 141 -3.95 6.59 6.42
C ARG A 141 -4.19 7.29 7.75
N ALA A 142 -3.15 7.87 8.36
CA ALA A 142 -3.27 8.65 9.59
C ALA A 142 -4.12 9.91 9.41
N ALA A 143 -4.14 10.47 8.20
CA ALA A 143 -5.02 11.58 7.82
C ALA A 143 -6.45 11.13 7.44
N GLY A 144 -6.78 9.83 7.52
CA GLY A 144 -8.09 9.27 7.19
C GLY A 144 -8.30 8.92 5.72
N ALA A 145 -7.29 9.09 4.87
CA ALA A 145 -7.40 8.76 3.45
C ALA A 145 -7.23 7.26 3.18
N GLN A 146 -8.00 6.73 2.24
CA GLN A 146 -7.69 5.46 1.62
C GLN A 146 -6.47 5.61 0.71
N VAL A 147 -5.79 4.52 0.37
CA VAL A 147 -4.59 4.58 -0.48
C VAL A 147 -4.68 3.53 -1.57
N LEU A 148 -4.38 3.93 -2.80
CA LEU A 148 -4.13 3.05 -3.93
C LEU A 148 -2.68 3.26 -4.39
N LEU A 149 -1.95 2.16 -4.54
CA LEU A 149 -0.58 2.18 -5.03
C LEU A 149 -0.58 1.91 -6.54
N VAL A 150 0.21 2.68 -7.29
CA VAL A 150 0.44 2.47 -8.72
C VAL A 150 1.85 1.94 -8.90
N ALA A 151 1.99 0.83 -9.59
CA ALA A 151 3.29 0.27 -9.92
C ALA A 151 3.98 1.10 -11.02
N VAL A 152 5.28 1.34 -10.82
CA VAL A 152 6.13 2.03 -11.78
C VAL A 152 7.10 1.03 -12.39
N PRO A 153 7.34 1.08 -13.70
CA PRO A 153 8.24 0.17 -14.37
C PRO A 153 9.70 0.29 -13.88
N ARG A 154 10.41 -0.82 -13.93
CA ARG A 154 11.86 -0.82 -13.76
C ARG A 154 12.50 -0.36 -15.07
N PRO A 155 13.34 0.68 -15.09
CA PRO A 155 14.19 0.96 -16.22
C PRO A 155 15.19 -0.20 -16.42
N THR A 156 15.09 -0.90 -17.54
CA THR A 156 16.02 -2.00 -17.88
C THR A 156 16.59 -1.81 -19.27
N LEU A 157 17.80 -2.32 -19.50
CA LEU A 157 18.38 -2.37 -20.85
C LEU A 157 17.48 -3.19 -21.81
N ALA A 158 16.78 -4.20 -21.31
CA ALA A 158 15.82 -4.98 -22.07
C ALA A 158 14.65 -4.12 -22.59
N ALA A 159 14.20 -3.13 -21.82
CA ALA A 159 13.18 -2.17 -22.26
C ALA A 159 13.68 -1.29 -23.42
N VAL A 160 14.97 -0.96 -23.44
CA VAL A 160 15.60 -0.17 -24.54
C VAL A 160 15.65 -0.95 -25.85
N VAL A 161 15.72 -2.30 -25.80
CA VAL A 161 15.78 -3.16 -26.99
C VAL A 161 14.42 -3.81 -27.35
N GLY A 162 13.31 -3.28 -26.82
CA GLY A 162 11.97 -3.72 -27.21
C GLY A 162 11.45 -4.99 -26.52
N ALA A 163 12.12 -5.46 -25.46
CA ALA A 163 11.71 -6.66 -24.70
C ALA A 163 10.60 -6.42 -23.67
N GLY A 164 9.83 -5.33 -23.82
CA GLY A 164 8.72 -4.99 -22.94
C GLY A 164 9.15 -4.43 -21.57
N LEU A 165 8.36 -3.49 -21.06
CA LEU A 165 8.52 -2.98 -19.70
C LEU A 165 7.75 -3.87 -18.71
N SER A 166 8.30 -4.04 -17.52
CA SER A 166 7.63 -4.68 -16.40
C SER A 166 7.71 -3.83 -15.15
N ASP A 167 6.71 -3.94 -14.31
CA ASP A 167 6.68 -3.24 -13.03
C ASP A 167 7.86 -3.65 -12.14
N HIS A 168 8.34 -2.70 -11.34
CA HIS A 168 9.32 -3.01 -10.32
C HIS A 168 8.71 -3.90 -9.23
N PRO A 169 9.33 -5.06 -8.87
CA PRO A 169 8.75 -6.03 -7.92
C PRO A 169 8.47 -5.48 -6.51
N LEU A 170 9.06 -4.33 -6.19
CA LEU A 170 8.87 -3.62 -4.93
C LEU A 170 7.39 -3.29 -4.68
N TYR A 171 6.64 -2.91 -5.73
CA TYR A 171 5.24 -2.48 -5.59
C TYR A 171 4.32 -3.62 -5.20
N ASP A 172 4.49 -4.80 -5.80
CA ASP A 172 3.72 -6.00 -5.43
C ASP A 172 3.98 -6.42 -3.98
N LYS A 173 5.26 -6.40 -3.57
CA LYS A 173 5.66 -6.67 -2.17
C LYS A 173 5.01 -5.70 -1.20
N LEU A 174 5.07 -4.39 -1.49
CA LEU A 174 4.48 -3.36 -0.64
C LEU A 174 2.96 -3.43 -0.61
N ALA A 175 2.31 -3.64 -1.75
CA ALA A 175 0.86 -3.79 -1.82
C ALA A 175 0.37 -4.97 -0.97
N THR A 176 1.08 -6.11 -1.04
CA THR A 176 0.80 -7.29 -0.22
C THR A 176 1.04 -7.02 1.26
N GLU A 177 2.20 -6.46 1.63
CA GLU A 177 2.61 -6.14 3.00
C GLU A 177 1.61 -5.18 3.67
N LEU A 178 1.22 -4.14 2.95
CA LEU A 178 0.38 -3.07 3.47
C LEU A 178 -1.12 -3.29 3.21
N ALA A 179 -1.49 -4.41 2.58
CA ALA A 179 -2.86 -4.72 2.16
C ALA A 179 -3.50 -3.54 1.38
N LEU A 180 -2.84 -3.12 0.29
CA LEU A 180 -3.26 -2.02 -0.57
C LEU A 180 -3.81 -2.54 -1.90
N PRO A 181 -4.81 -1.85 -2.49
CA PRO A 181 -5.08 -1.96 -3.91
C PRO A 181 -3.84 -1.55 -4.71
N LEU A 182 -3.52 -2.31 -5.75
CA LEU A 182 -2.39 -2.06 -6.64
C LEU A 182 -2.87 -1.93 -8.09
N HIS A 183 -2.56 -0.81 -8.73
CA HIS A 183 -2.67 -0.69 -10.17
C HIS A 183 -1.36 -1.17 -10.81
N ALA A 184 -1.33 -2.44 -11.17
CA ALA A 184 -0.18 -3.09 -11.79
C ALA A 184 -0.26 -3.02 -13.33
N GLY A 185 0.90 -2.99 -13.98
CA GLY A 185 1.04 -3.02 -15.45
C GLY A 185 0.55 -1.77 -16.16
N GLY A 186 0.02 -0.78 -15.47
CA GLY A 186 -0.55 0.41 -16.09
C GLY A 186 0.49 1.20 -16.86
N TRP A 187 1.53 1.66 -16.19
CA TRP A 187 2.63 2.38 -16.82
C TRP A 187 3.49 1.49 -17.69
N ALA A 188 3.72 0.23 -17.32
CA ALA A 188 4.49 -0.70 -18.14
C ALA A 188 3.87 -0.87 -19.55
N ARG A 189 2.55 -0.97 -19.64
CA ARG A 189 1.82 -1.05 -20.91
C ARG A 189 1.92 0.24 -21.70
N VAL A 190 1.67 1.39 -21.07
CA VAL A 190 1.66 2.69 -21.75
C VAL A 190 3.05 3.06 -22.26
N LEU A 191 4.07 2.94 -21.42
CA LEU A 191 5.44 3.30 -21.77
C LEU A 191 6.14 2.23 -22.63
N GLY A 192 5.57 1.03 -22.72
CA GLY A 192 6.00 -0.01 -23.65
C GLY A 192 5.47 0.13 -25.07
N ASP A 193 4.47 1.01 -25.30
CA ASP A 193 3.87 1.25 -26.61
C ASP A 193 4.33 2.60 -27.18
N GLU A 194 5.02 2.55 -28.33
CA GLU A 194 5.54 3.75 -29.00
C GLU A 194 4.45 4.75 -29.38
N GLN A 195 3.22 4.30 -29.65
CA GLN A 195 2.10 5.17 -30.00
C GLN A 195 1.53 5.93 -28.80
N LEU A 196 1.81 5.48 -27.58
CA LEU A 196 1.29 6.03 -26.32
C LEU A 196 2.31 6.93 -25.60
N LYS A 197 3.51 7.09 -26.16
CA LYS A 197 4.60 7.88 -25.57
C LYS A 197 4.81 9.22 -26.28
N SER A 198 5.31 10.19 -25.53
CA SER A 198 5.87 11.45 -26.05
C SER A 198 7.39 11.39 -26.13
N ASP A 199 8.02 10.61 -25.23
CA ASP A 199 9.44 10.31 -25.17
C ASP A 199 9.69 8.96 -24.49
N GLN A 200 10.92 8.66 -24.09
CA GLN A 200 11.28 7.35 -23.54
C GLN A 200 10.62 7.03 -22.19
N ILE A 201 10.22 8.05 -21.42
CA ILE A 201 9.75 7.90 -20.03
C ILE A 201 8.42 8.60 -19.75
N HIS A 202 7.87 9.35 -20.73
CA HIS A 202 6.61 10.06 -20.57
C HIS A 202 5.56 9.61 -21.58
N ALA A 203 4.31 9.60 -21.15
CA ALA A 203 3.18 9.32 -22.01
C ALA A 203 2.79 10.57 -22.82
N ASN A 204 2.14 10.34 -23.96
CA ASN A 204 1.38 11.37 -24.66
C ASN A 204 -0.09 11.40 -24.17
N ALA A 205 -0.91 12.28 -24.74
CA ALA A 205 -2.32 12.41 -24.36
C ALA A 205 -3.11 11.09 -24.47
N ALA A 206 -2.86 10.29 -25.50
CA ALA A 206 -3.50 8.99 -25.71
C ALA A 206 -3.05 7.99 -24.62
N GLY A 207 -1.77 7.99 -24.28
CA GLY A 207 -1.21 7.15 -23.22
C GLY A 207 -1.78 7.50 -21.84
N TYR A 208 -1.88 8.79 -21.51
CA TYR A 208 -2.51 9.22 -20.25
C TYR A 208 -3.98 8.82 -20.18
N ARG A 209 -4.68 8.86 -21.30
CA ARG A 209 -6.07 8.38 -21.38
C ARG A 209 -6.14 6.86 -21.17
N ALA A 210 -5.30 6.10 -21.86
CA ALA A 210 -5.25 4.65 -21.72
C ALA A 210 -4.95 4.23 -20.27
N PHE A 211 -3.99 4.92 -19.62
CA PHE A 211 -3.69 4.72 -18.20
C PHE A 211 -4.89 5.01 -17.31
N ALA A 212 -5.55 6.17 -17.48
CA ALA A 212 -6.70 6.55 -16.67
C ALA A 212 -7.86 5.55 -16.78
N VAL A 213 -8.13 5.03 -17.99
CA VAL A 213 -9.15 3.98 -18.21
C VAL A 213 -8.79 2.70 -17.48
N GLY A 214 -7.53 2.25 -17.57
CA GLY A 214 -7.05 1.08 -16.82
C GLY A 214 -7.13 1.27 -15.31
N LEU A 215 -6.82 2.47 -14.82
CA LEU A 215 -6.91 2.82 -13.39
C LEU A 215 -8.37 2.77 -12.90
N VAL A 216 -9.34 3.23 -13.69
CA VAL A 216 -10.77 3.12 -13.36
C VAL A 216 -11.20 1.66 -13.16
N THR A 217 -10.70 0.75 -14.00
CA THR A 217 -10.94 -0.70 -13.79
C THR A 217 -10.43 -1.17 -12.43
N THR A 218 -9.19 -0.84 -12.10
CA THR A 218 -8.60 -1.19 -10.79
C THR A 218 -9.39 -0.58 -9.62
N LEU A 219 -9.86 0.65 -9.76
CA LEU A 219 -10.67 1.33 -8.73
C LEU A 219 -12.02 0.62 -8.50
N ARG A 220 -12.66 0.12 -9.56
CA ARG A 220 -13.89 -0.68 -9.45
C ARG A 220 -13.61 -2.04 -8.83
N ASP A 221 -12.61 -2.75 -9.31
CA ASP A 221 -12.23 -4.08 -8.80
C ASP A 221 -11.85 -4.07 -7.31
N SER A 222 -11.24 -2.97 -6.86
CA SER A 222 -10.88 -2.75 -5.45
C SER A 222 -12.05 -2.26 -4.59
N GLY A 223 -13.18 -1.86 -5.19
CA GLY A 223 -14.33 -1.30 -4.48
C GLY A 223 -14.17 0.16 -4.06
N LEU A 224 -13.18 0.89 -4.59
CA LEU A 224 -12.99 2.33 -4.39
C LEU A 224 -13.95 3.17 -5.24
N LEU A 225 -14.36 2.64 -6.39
CA LEU A 225 -15.33 3.24 -7.30
C LEU A 225 -16.52 2.29 -7.44
N SER A 226 -17.73 2.83 -7.29
CA SER A 226 -18.95 2.06 -7.54
C SER A 226 -19.04 1.62 -9.00
N PRO A 227 -19.71 0.51 -9.29
CA PRO A 227 -19.92 0.00 -10.64
C PRO A 227 -20.50 1.02 -11.61
#